data_cbd45be213b75e8b36d0264c5b73e457
#
_entry.id   cbd45be213b75e8b36d0264c5b73e457
#
_cell.length_a   1.000
_cell.length_b   1.000
_cell.length_c   1.000
_cell.angle_alpha   90.00
_cell.angle_beta   90.00
_cell.angle_gamma   90.00
#
_symmetry.space_group_name_H-M   'P 1'
#
loop_
_entity.id
_entity.type
_entity.pdbx_description
1 polymer ?
#
loop_
_entity_poly.entity_id
_entity_poly.type
_entity_poly.pdbx_seq_one_letter_code
_entity_poly.pdbx_strand_id
1 'polypeptide(L)'
;MTMAKGIMIVDGQRVPFDGDKNVLSVIRKAGIDMPTFCYYSELSVHGACRMCIVENVKTGKIDASCSMEPRDGLEIRTNTARLLRHRRMILELMLASHDCSCTTCAKSGNCRLQALAQRFGVSRVRFPDTRERYEQDNTSLAIFRDPNKCILCGDCVRVCEELQGQGILNYAHRGSELQVMPAFDKKLDQTKCVGCGQCAAVCTTGAITVKNQIGQAWQALHDPKNRVVVQIAPAVRVALGEEFGLPAGANVMDKLVKALKLMGVEEVYDTNFAADMTTISEAQEFLARLKNGGPFPMFTSCCPAWVKYLELNDPKYLHNISSCKSPMEMFAAVLRDKYREKDAADGRRTYHVAIMPCTAKKMEAARPEFTQEGCPDVDLVITTRELVDMIREAGIQLTELEPEAPDLPFGLGSGAAVIYGVTGGVAEAVVRYCLPDKSNNALQAIRVTDLRGDGAIREVNLTVEGQELHLAIVNGLSHAKELIADVEAGKRFYHLVEVMTCQGGCVGGAGQPYGLTAAKKRRGAGLYEADSSAMFKRAEKNPIVTRLLEDYGPDRCHELLHVHYGE
;
A
#
# COMPACT_ATOMS: atom_id res chain seq x y z
N MET A 1 25.45 -5.30 -20.05
CA MET A 1 24.81 -5.99 -21.17
C MET A 1 24.08 -4.96 -22.00
N THR A 2 24.43 -4.78 -23.29
CA THR A 2 23.69 -3.92 -24.21
C THR A 2 22.29 -4.50 -24.38
N MET A 3 21.28 -3.75 -23.99
CA MET A 3 19.89 -4.20 -24.13
C MET A 3 19.57 -4.41 -25.62
N ALA A 4 18.92 -5.53 -25.94
CA ALA A 4 18.59 -5.90 -27.33
C ALA A 4 17.59 -4.90 -27.92
N LYS A 5 17.84 -4.49 -29.17
CA LYS A 5 16.99 -3.60 -29.97
C LYS A 5 16.65 -4.27 -31.29
N GLY A 6 15.44 -4.10 -31.75
CA GLY A 6 15.01 -4.69 -33.02
C GLY A 6 13.52 -4.57 -33.26
N ILE A 7 13.02 -5.36 -34.22
CA ILE A 7 11.60 -5.43 -34.57
C ILE A 7 11.15 -6.87 -34.49
N MET A 8 10.10 -7.14 -33.70
CA MET A 8 9.38 -8.41 -33.67
C MET A 8 8.13 -8.33 -34.56
N ILE A 9 7.65 -9.50 -35.00
CA ILE A 9 6.36 -9.62 -35.68
C ILE A 9 5.41 -10.37 -34.74
N VAL A 10 4.38 -9.66 -34.26
CA VAL A 10 3.37 -10.18 -33.33
C VAL A 10 2.03 -10.21 -34.05
N ASP A 11 1.48 -11.40 -34.29
CA ASP A 11 0.24 -11.61 -35.06
C ASP A 11 0.21 -10.87 -36.41
N GLY A 12 1.37 -10.77 -37.08
CA GLY A 12 1.56 -10.05 -38.34
C GLY A 12 1.89 -8.57 -38.22
N GLN A 13 1.85 -7.99 -37.03
CA GLN A 13 2.20 -6.58 -36.77
C GLN A 13 3.70 -6.44 -36.45
N ARG A 14 4.37 -5.48 -37.05
CA ARG A 14 5.76 -5.11 -36.73
C ARG A 14 5.80 -4.24 -35.48
N VAL A 15 6.41 -4.76 -34.42
CA VAL A 15 6.48 -4.08 -33.12
C VAL A 15 7.94 -3.83 -32.75
N PRO A 16 8.37 -2.57 -32.64
CA PRO A 16 9.74 -2.26 -32.21
C PRO A 16 9.92 -2.56 -30.73
N PHE A 17 11.12 -3.03 -30.37
CA PHE A 17 11.54 -3.17 -28.99
C PHE A 17 12.92 -2.56 -28.79
N ASP A 18 13.13 -1.98 -27.59
CA ASP A 18 14.38 -1.39 -27.17
C ASP A 18 14.48 -1.55 -25.63
N GLY A 19 15.31 -2.50 -25.22
CA GLY A 19 15.49 -2.81 -23.81
C GLY A 19 14.29 -3.46 -23.11
N ASP A 20 13.34 -4.00 -23.86
CA ASP A 20 12.18 -4.70 -23.27
C ASP A 20 12.59 -5.96 -22.52
N LYS A 21 12.10 -6.10 -21.29
CA LYS A 21 12.46 -7.19 -20.35
C LYS A 21 12.20 -8.59 -20.94
N ASN A 22 11.15 -8.74 -21.75
CA ASN A 22 10.74 -10.03 -22.33
C ASN A 22 9.74 -9.83 -23.48
N VAL A 23 9.44 -10.93 -24.20
CA VAL A 23 8.47 -10.95 -25.31
C VAL A 23 7.07 -10.53 -24.87
N LEU A 24 6.65 -10.83 -23.63
CA LEU A 24 5.37 -10.38 -23.07
C LEU A 24 5.24 -8.85 -23.07
N SER A 25 6.31 -8.14 -22.75
CA SER A 25 6.32 -6.66 -22.77
C SER A 25 6.09 -6.12 -24.19
N VAL A 26 6.71 -6.75 -25.19
CA VAL A 26 6.55 -6.37 -26.60
C VAL A 26 5.11 -6.66 -27.08
N ILE A 27 4.54 -7.80 -26.70
CA ILE A 27 3.13 -8.13 -27.02
C ILE A 27 2.17 -7.08 -26.44
N ARG A 28 2.40 -6.61 -25.21
CA ARG A 28 1.59 -5.57 -24.57
C ARG A 28 1.72 -4.23 -25.27
N LYS A 29 2.90 -3.88 -25.80
CA LYS A 29 3.10 -2.69 -26.66
C LYS A 29 2.27 -2.75 -27.95
N ALA A 30 2.01 -3.94 -28.49
CA ALA A 30 1.12 -4.13 -29.62
C ALA A 30 -0.38 -3.97 -29.28
N GLY A 31 -0.72 -3.59 -28.06
CA GLY A 31 -2.11 -3.46 -27.61
C GLY A 31 -2.81 -4.79 -27.30
N ILE A 32 -2.08 -5.91 -27.23
CA ILE A 32 -2.65 -7.23 -26.98
C ILE A 32 -2.66 -7.51 -25.48
N ASP A 33 -3.86 -7.73 -24.92
CA ASP A 33 -4.04 -8.16 -23.53
C ASP A 33 -3.71 -9.64 -23.39
N MET A 34 -2.42 -9.95 -23.16
CA MET A 34 -1.93 -11.28 -22.95
C MET A 34 -2.24 -11.78 -21.52
N PRO A 35 -2.96 -12.91 -21.35
CA PRO A 35 -3.32 -13.42 -20.03
C PRO A 35 -2.09 -13.91 -19.26
N THR A 36 -2.06 -13.58 -17.96
CA THR A 36 -1.01 -14.04 -17.04
C THR A 36 -1.60 -14.21 -15.63
N PHE A 37 -1.03 -15.10 -14.82
CA PHE A 37 -1.25 -15.14 -13.37
C PHE A 37 0.03 -14.88 -12.59
N CYS A 38 1.14 -15.54 -12.95
CA CYS A 38 2.40 -15.52 -12.21
C CYS A 38 3.39 -14.46 -12.72
N TYR A 39 2.93 -13.39 -13.34
CA TYR A 39 3.78 -12.31 -13.83
C TYR A 39 3.38 -10.98 -13.21
N TYR A 40 4.28 -10.45 -12.43
CA TYR A 40 4.23 -9.10 -11.87
C TYR A 40 5.52 -8.38 -12.26
N SER A 41 5.42 -7.16 -12.79
CA SER A 41 6.57 -6.46 -13.40
C SER A 41 7.72 -6.17 -12.45
N GLU A 42 7.42 -6.04 -11.16
CA GLU A 42 8.38 -5.72 -10.10
C GLU A 42 9.05 -6.96 -9.49
N LEU A 43 8.63 -8.17 -9.91
CA LEU A 43 9.17 -9.44 -9.41
C LEU A 43 10.00 -10.16 -10.48
N SER A 44 10.78 -11.13 -10.04
CA SER A 44 11.47 -12.07 -10.92
C SER A 44 10.50 -12.86 -11.80
N VAL A 45 10.98 -13.39 -12.92
CA VAL A 45 10.16 -14.19 -13.83
C VAL A 45 10.03 -15.62 -13.28
N HIS A 46 8.80 -16.08 -13.05
CA HIS A 46 8.52 -17.43 -12.54
C HIS A 46 8.13 -18.42 -13.65
N GLY A 47 7.28 -18.00 -14.60
CA GLY A 47 6.87 -18.82 -15.74
C GLY A 47 5.97 -20.03 -15.42
N ALA A 48 5.42 -20.14 -14.20
CA ALA A 48 4.69 -21.32 -13.74
C ALA A 48 3.28 -21.46 -14.35
N CYS A 49 2.53 -20.36 -14.53
CA CYS A 49 1.11 -20.45 -14.90
C CYS A 49 0.86 -20.84 -16.37
N ARG A 50 1.82 -20.68 -17.25
CA ARG A 50 1.75 -20.99 -18.70
C ARG A 50 0.58 -20.33 -19.48
N MET A 51 -0.07 -19.31 -18.92
CA MET A 51 -1.16 -18.61 -19.61
C MET A 51 -0.67 -17.71 -20.75
N CYS A 52 0.55 -17.18 -20.65
CA CYS A 52 1.16 -16.27 -21.63
C CYS A 52 1.86 -16.99 -22.80
N ILE A 53 1.49 -18.23 -23.11
CA ILE A 53 2.10 -19.02 -24.20
C ILE A 53 1.86 -18.37 -25.57
N VAL A 54 2.90 -18.44 -26.40
CA VAL A 54 2.90 -17.99 -27.80
C VAL A 54 3.45 -19.08 -28.70
N GLU A 55 3.10 -19.07 -29.98
CA GLU A 55 3.60 -20.00 -30.99
C GLU A 55 4.58 -19.29 -31.91
N ASN A 56 5.79 -19.82 -32.03
CA ASN A 56 6.79 -19.35 -32.98
C ASN A 56 6.40 -19.80 -34.40
N VAL A 57 6.22 -18.86 -35.30
CA VAL A 57 5.72 -19.11 -36.65
C VAL A 57 6.68 -20.02 -37.44
N LYS A 58 8.01 -19.81 -37.29
CA LYS A 58 9.03 -20.56 -38.03
C LYS A 58 9.20 -22.00 -37.54
N THR A 59 9.06 -22.21 -36.22
CA THR A 59 9.40 -23.55 -35.63
C THR A 59 8.17 -24.30 -35.15
N GLY A 60 7.00 -23.65 -35.04
CA GLY A 60 5.79 -24.24 -34.45
C GLY A 60 5.91 -24.49 -32.94
N LYS A 61 7.01 -24.06 -32.29
CA LYS A 61 7.24 -24.27 -30.85
C LYS A 61 6.37 -23.34 -30.02
N ILE A 62 5.84 -23.86 -28.92
CA ILE A 62 5.06 -23.10 -27.95
C ILE A 62 5.93 -22.82 -26.73
N ASP A 63 6.10 -21.53 -26.40
CA ASP A 63 6.85 -21.08 -25.23
C ASP A 63 6.09 -19.99 -24.45
N ALA A 64 6.47 -19.78 -23.19
CA ALA A 64 5.88 -18.74 -22.35
C ALA A 64 6.54 -17.38 -22.62
N SER A 65 5.80 -16.42 -23.16
CA SER A 65 6.32 -15.08 -23.55
C SER A 65 6.96 -14.29 -22.40
N CYS A 66 6.56 -14.52 -21.15
CA CYS A 66 7.13 -13.86 -19.98
C CYS A 66 8.59 -14.25 -19.70
N SER A 67 9.03 -15.44 -20.17
CA SER A 67 10.39 -15.98 -20.00
C SER A 67 11.22 -15.97 -21.29
N MET A 68 10.67 -15.45 -22.39
CA MET A 68 11.38 -15.34 -23.68
C MET A 68 12.02 -13.96 -23.81
N GLU A 69 13.27 -13.93 -24.28
CA GLU A 69 13.95 -12.69 -24.68
C GLU A 69 13.46 -12.22 -26.06
N PRO A 70 13.21 -10.92 -26.24
CA PRO A 70 12.92 -10.35 -27.55
C PRO A 70 14.13 -10.51 -28.49
N ARG A 71 13.86 -10.86 -29.75
CA ARG A 71 14.90 -11.00 -30.77
C ARG A 71 14.44 -10.38 -32.08
N ASP A 72 15.35 -9.74 -32.79
CA ASP A 72 15.05 -9.15 -34.09
C ASP A 72 14.58 -10.22 -35.09
N GLY A 73 13.53 -9.92 -35.84
CA GLY A 73 12.90 -10.83 -36.79
C GLY A 73 12.16 -12.03 -36.16
N LEU A 74 12.01 -12.09 -34.83
CA LEU A 74 11.19 -13.13 -34.18
C LEU A 74 9.72 -12.90 -34.54
N GLU A 75 9.11 -13.92 -35.17
CA GLU A 75 7.69 -13.93 -35.52
C GLU A 75 6.91 -14.90 -34.65
N ILE A 76 5.86 -14.39 -33.99
CA ILE A 76 5.02 -15.14 -33.07
C ILE A 76 3.53 -14.94 -33.34
N ARG A 77 2.74 -15.95 -32.98
CA ARG A 77 1.28 -15.90 -32.89
C ARG A 77 0.83 -15.99 -31.44
N THR A 78 -0.19 -15.21 -31.11
CA THR A 78 -0.73 -15.15 -29.72
C THR A 78 -2.08 -15.86 -29.57
N ASN A 79 -2.79 -16.15 -30.66
CA ASN A 79 -4.21 -16.51 -30.67
C ASN A 79 -4.57 -17.68 -31.61
N THR A 80 -3.65 -18.60 -31.91
CA THR A 80 -3.98 -19.78 -32.72
C THR A 80 -4.96 -20.73 -32.00
N ALA A 81 -5.73 -21.50 -32.77
CA ALA A 81 -6.66 -22.51 -32.22
C ALA A 81 -5.97 -23.47 -31.24
N ARG A 82 -4.69 -23.79 -31.49
CA ARG A 82 -3.85 -24.61 -30.62
C ARG A 82 -3.58 -23.93 -29.28
N LEU A 83 -3.19 -22.66 -29.29
CA LEU A 83 -2.94 -21.87 -28.07
C LEU A 83 -4.23 -21.69 -27.24
N LEU A 84 -5.36 -21.40 -27.89
CA LEU A 84 -6.64 -21.25 -27.21
C LEU A 84 -7.07 -22.55 -26.51
N ARG A 85 -6.86 -23.72 -27.16
CA ARG A 85 -7.10 -25.03 -26.57
C ARG A 85 -6.23 -25.29 -25.34
N HIS A 86 -4.94 -24.95 -25.42
CA HIS A 86 -4.02 -25.11 -24.28
C HIS A 86 -4.43 -24.19 -23.10
N ARG A 87 -4.77 -22.92 -23.34
CA ARG A 87 -5.20 -22.02 -22.28
C ARG A 87 -6.48 -22.48 -21.59
N ARG A 88 -7.46 -22.99 -22.35
CA ARG A 88 -8.67 -23.60 -21.77
C ARG A 88 -8.33 -24.77 -20.86
N MET A 89 -7.48 -25.67 -21.32
CA MET A 89 -7.06 -26.84 -20.53
C MET A 89 -6.33 -26.43 -19.24
N ILE A 90 -5.44 -25.44 -19.31
CA ILE A 90 -4.74 -24.90 -18.13
C ILE A 90 -5.76 -24.33 -17.12
N LEU A 91 -6.75 -23.56 -17.59
CA LEU A 91 -7.81 -23.02 -16.74
C LEU A 91 -8.66 -24.12 -16.11
N GLU A 92 -9.04 -25.16 -16.87
CA GLU A 92 -9.78 -26.30 -16.33
C GLU A 92 -9.00 -27.03 -15.24
N LEU A 93 -7.68 -27.22 -15.42
CA LEU A 93 -6.81 -27.82 -14.40
C LEU A 93 -6.71 -26.95 -13.14
N MET A 94 -6.62 -25.61 -13.29
CA MET A 94 -6.62 -24.70 -12.15
C MET A 94 -7.95 -24.72 -11.41
N LEU A 95 -9.07 -24.74 -12.14
CA LEU A 95 -10.41 -24.78 -11.57
C LEU A 95 -10.74 -26.11 -10.90
N ALA A 96 -10.18 -27.23 -11.38
CA ALA A 96 -10.39 -28.56 -10.79
C ALA A 96 -9.95 -28.66 -9.34
N SER A 97 -8.95 -27.85 -8.95
CA SER A 97 -8.38 -27.85 -7.60
C SER A 97 -8.68 -26.56 -6.82
N HIS A 98 -9.53 -25.69 -7.37
CA HIS A 98 -9.89 -24.42 -6.77
C HIS A 98 -11.28 -24.52 -6.12
N ASP A 99 -11.45 -23.93 -4.93
CA ASP A 99 -12.78 -23.74 -4.36
C ASP A 99 -13.55 -22.69 -5.15
N CYS A 100 -14.48 -23.16 -5.97
CA CYS A 100 -15.29 -22.35 -6.88
C CYS A 100 -16.53 -21.73 -6.25
N SER A 101 -16.58 -21.56 -4.91
CA SER A 101 -17.67 -20.87 -4.20
C SER A 101 -17.64 -19.35 -4.49
N CYS A 102 -17.76 -18.97 -5.76
CA CYS A 102 -17.52 -17.60 -6.23
C CYS A 102 -18.51 -16.58 -5.65
N THR A 103 -19.77 -16.94 -5.45
CA THR A 103 -20.81 -16.03 -4.94
C THR A 103 -20.57 -15.54 -3.52
N THR A 104 -19.84 -16.32 -2.73
CA THR A 104 -19.48 -15.98 -1.33
C THR A 104 -18.00 -15.60 -1.18
N CYS A 105 -17.26 -15.54 -2.27
CA CYS A 105 -15.84 -15.24 -2.27
C CYS A 105 -15.60 -13.73 -2.19
N ALA A 106 -14.75 -13.28 -1.26
CA ALA A 106 -14.34 -11.87 -1.13
C ALA A 106 -13.64 -11.28 -2.39
N LYS A 107 -13.31 -12.12 -3.38
CA LYS A 107 -12.71 -11.72 -4.66
C LYS A 107 -13.70 -11.79 -5.82
N SER A 108 -14.98 -12.12 -5.58
CA SER A 108 -16.02 -12.20 -6.62
C SER A 108 -16.12 -10.88 -7.40
N GLY A 109 -16.27 -10.97 -8.71
CA GLY A 109 -16.29 -9.79 -9.59
C GLY A 109 -14.91 -9.15 -9.85
N ASN A 110 -13.89 -9.41 -9.01
CA ASN A 110 -12.52 -8.90 -9.16
C ASN A 110 -11.47 -10.03 -9.08
N CYS A 111 -11.85 -11.23 -9.49
CA CYS A 111 -11.01 -12.41 -9.52
C CYS A 111 -10.46 -12.66 -10.93
N ARG A 112 -9.15 -12.71 -11.06
CA ARG A 112 -8.48 -12.92 -12.36
C ARG A 112 -8.75 -14.31 -12.95
N LEU A 113 -8.89 -15.33 -12.08
CA LEU A 113 -9.25 -16.69 -12.51
C LEU A 113 -10.68 -16.72 -13.07
N GLN A 114 -11.63 -16.10 -12.39
CA GLN A 114 -13.03 -15.97 -12.84
C GLN A 114 -13.10 -15.23 -14.20
N ALA A 115 -12.45 -14.09 -14.32
CA ALA A 115 -12.44 -13.30 -15.55
C ALA A 115 -11.82 -14.07 -16.74
N LEU A 116 -10.72 -14.79 -16.53
CA LEU A 116 -10.11 -15.58 -17.59
C LEU A 116 -10.89 -16.84 -17.93
N ALA A 117 -11.52 -17.51 -16.96
CA ALA A 117 -12.41 -18.63 -17.22
C ALA A 117 -13.59 -18.21 -18.11
N GLN A 118 -14.20 -17.05 -17.82
CA GLN A 118 -15.25 -16.45 -18.63
C GLN A 118 -14.73 -16.06 -20.02
N ARG A 119 -13.60 -15.35 -20.11
CA ARG A 119 -12.99 -14.92 -21.38
C ARG A 119 -12.70 -16.08 -22.34
N PHE A 120 -12.24 -17.20 -21.80
CA PHE A 120 -11.91 -18.39 -22.61
C PHE A 120 -13.07 -19.39 -22.73
N GLY A 121 -14.26 -19.07 -22.24
CA GLY A 121 -15.48 -19.89 -22.36
C GLY A 121 -15.34 -21.26 -21.67
N VAL A 122 -14.73 -21.32 -20.49
CA VAL A 122 -14.68 -22.53 -19.68
C VAL A 122 -16.01 -22.72 -18.97
N SER A 123 -16.87 -23.55 -19.51
CA SER A 123 -18.22 -23.84 -18.97
C SER A 123 -18.30 -25.16 -18.17
N ARG A 124 -17.29 -25.98 -18.29
CA ARG A 124 -17.22 -27.30 -17.62
C ARG A 124 -15.79 -27.62 -17.24
N VAL A 125 -15.59 -28.12 -16.04
CA VAL A 125 -14.33 -28.70 -15.57
C VAL A 125 -14.42 -30.22 -15.75
N ARG A 126 -13.51 -30.79 -16.55
CA ARG A 126 -13.50 -32.24 -16.88
C ARG A 126 -12.73 -33.05 -15.84
N PHE A 127 -11.89 -32.42 -15.05
CA PHE A 127 -11.01 -33.07 -14.09
C PHE A 127 -11.67 -33.11 -12.71
N PRO A 128 -11.66 -34.26 -12.01
CA PRO A 128 -12.19 -34.34 -10.65
C PRO A 128 -11.27 -33.58 -9.67
N ASP A 129 -11.87 -32.96 -8.66
CA ASP A 129 -11.12 -32.47 -7.50
C ASP A 129 -10.83 -33.65 -6.58
N THR A 130 -9.55 -33.95 -6.39
CA THR A 130 -9.07 -35.02 -5.51
C THR A 130 -8.30 -34.49 -4.31
N ARG A 131 -8.27 -33.16 -4.11
CA ARG A 131 -7.55 -32.53 -3.01
C ARG A 131 -8.35 -32.56 -1.71
N GLU A 132 -7.65 -32.76 -0.61
CA GLU A 132 -8.18 -32.46 0.70
C GLU A 132 -8.42 -30.95 0.87
N ARG A 133 -9.42 -30.60 1.68
CA ARG A 133 -9.68 -29.22 2.05
C ARG A 133 -8.80 -28.84 3.23
N TYR A 134 -8.13 -27.69 3.07
CA TYR A 134 -7.23 -27.16 4.08
C TYR A 134 -7.94 -26.14 4.98
N GLU A 135 -7.49 -26.04 6.22
CA GLU A 135 -7.99 -25.06 7.18
C GLU A 135 -7.62 -23.64 6.72
N GLN A 136 -8.57 -22.73 6.87
CA GLN A 136 -8.37 -21.30 6.63
C GLN A 136 -7.59 -20.68 7.80
N ASP A 137 -6.75 -19.69 7.50
CA ASP A 137 -6.00 -18.94 8.49
C ASP A 137 -6.58 -17.52 8.61
N ASN A 138 -7.21 -17.26 9.76
CA ASN A 138 -7.86 -15.99 10.12
C ASN A 138 -7.20 -15.32 11.33
N THR A 139 -5.99 -15.73 11.70
CA THR A 139 -5.30 -15.28 12.92
C THR A 139 -4.67 -13.90 12.79
N SER A 140 -4.27 -13.52 11.56
CA SER A 140 -3.71 -12.19 11.30
C SER A 140 -4.78 -11.09 11.37
N LEU A 141 -4.42 -9.95 11.96
CA LEU A 141 -5.26 -8.73 11.97
C LEU A 141 -5.30 -8.03 10.60
N ALA A 142 -4.31 -8.27 9.73
CA ALA A 142 -4.14 -7.57 8.47
C ALA A 142 -4.71 -8.31 7.26
N ILE A 143 -4.53 -9.62 7.21
CA ILE A 143 -4.87 -10.47 6.07
C ILE A 143 -5.60 -11.75 6.48
N PHE A 144 -6.38 -12.29 5.56
CA PHE A 144 -7.02 -13.59 5.65
C PHE A 144 -6.46 -14.52 4.58
N ARG A 145 -6.22 -15.79 4.90
CA ARG A 145 -5.66 -16.78 3.98
C ARG A 145 -6.59 -18.00 3.86
N ASP A 146 -6.96 -18.33 2.62
CA ASP A 146 -7.72 -19.53 2.24
C ASP A 146 -6.91 -20.36 1.24
N PRO A 147 -6.21 -21.42 1.69
CA PRO A 147 -5.40 -22.25 0.80
C PRO A 147 -6.19 -22.94 -0.30
N ASN A 148 -7.49 -23.18 -0.10
CA ASN A 148 -8.36 -23.86 -1.06
C ASN A 148 -8.61 -23.05 -2.34
N LYS A 149 -8.31 -21.74 -2.30
CA LYS A 149 -8.41 -20.83 -3.44
C LYS A 149 -7.07 -20.52 -4.11
N CYS A 150 -6.01 -21.22 -3.70
CA CYS A 150 -4.68 -21.00 -4.23
C CYS A 150 -4.47 -21.73 -5.56
N ILE A 151 -3.97 -21.01 -6.58
CA ILE A 151 -3.58 -21.56 -7.90
C ILE A 151 -2.06 -21.74 -8.05
N LEU A 152 -1.30 -21.66 -6.97
CA LEU A 152 0.14 -21.87 -6.93
C LEU A 152 0.96 -20.97 -7.90
N CYS A 153 0.49 -19.74 -8.15
CA CYS A 153 1.18 -18.80 -9.04
C CYS A 153 2.50 -18.26 -8.47
N GLY A 154 2.68 -18.28 -7.14
CA GLY A 154 3.91 -17.88 -6.46
C GLY A 154 4.15 -16.38 -6.33
N ASP A 155 3.24 -15.51 -6.75
CA ASP A 155 3.45 -14.06 -6.64
C ASP A 155 3.56 -13.62 -5.17
N CYS A 156 2.75 -14.19 -4.27
CA CYS A 156 2.81 -13.91 -2.83
C CYS A 156 4.10 -14.38 -2.16
N VAL A 157 4.67 -15.50 -2.62
CA VAL A 157 5.98 -16.01 -2.15
C VAL A 157 7.07 -15.03 -2.54
N ARG A 158 7.13 -14.66 -3.82
CA ARG A 158 8.17 -13.79 -4.36
C ARG A 158 8.08 -12.36 -3.82
N VAL A 159 6.88 -11.80 -3.69
CA VAL A 159 6.75 -10.45 -3.11
C VAL A 159 7.20 -10.42 -1.64
N CYS A 160 6.92 -11.50 -0.89
CA CYS A 160 7.32 -11.62 0.51
C CYS A 160 8.84 -11.77 0.66
N GLU A 161 9.48 -12.48 -0.26
CA GLU A 161 10.93 -12.71 -0.28
C GLU A 161 11.68 -11.56 -0.95
N GLU A 162 11.36 -11.24 -2.20
CA GLU A 162 12.16 -10.34 -3.04
C GLU A 162 12.00 -8.86 -2.63
N LEU A 163 10.76 -8.40 -2.38
CA LEU A 163 10.50 -6.99 -2.06
C LEU A 163 10.48 -6.71 -0.56
N GLN A 164 10.01 -7.69 0.24
CA GLN A 164 9.87 -7.49 1.67
C GLN A 164 10.99 -8.16 2.49
N GLY A 165 11.79 -9.04 1.90
CA GLY A 165 12.88 -9.72 2.59
C GLY A 165 12.44 -10.55 3.80
N GLN A 166 11.13 -10.93 3.86
CA GLN A 166 10.54 -11.60 5.03
C GLN A 166 10.45 -13.13 4.89
N GLY A 167 10.21 -13.64 3.67
CA GLY A 167 10.13 -15.07 3.40
C GLY A 167 9.10 -15.84 4.23
N ILE A 168 8.03 -15.18 4.71
CA ILE A 168 7.00 -15.81 5.57
C ILE A 168 6.25 -16.91 4.84
N LEU A 169 5.90 -16.65 3.57
CA LEU A 169 5.20 -17.59 2.70
C LEU A 169 6.20 -18.27 1.78
N ASN A 170 6.13 -19.58 1.70
CA ASN A 170 6.94 -20.36 0.78
C ASN A 170 6.19 -21.60 0.30
N TYR A 171 6.74 -22.30 -0.68
CA TYR A 171 6.22 -23.59 -1.10
C TYR A 171 6.58 -24.67 -0.09
N ALA A 172 5.61 -25.47 0.32
CA ALA A 172 5.78 -26.63 1.16
C ALA A 172 5.16 -27.86 0.50
N HIS A 173 5.66 -29.05 0.88
CA HIS A 173 5.31 -30.33 0.26
C HIS A 173 5.70 -30.42 -1.23
N ARG A 174 5.15 -31.40 -1.96
CA ARG A 174 5.43 -31.63 -3.38
C ARG A 174 4.29 -32.37 -4.07
N GLY A 175 4.30 -32.37 -5.40
CA GLY A 175 3.27 -33.05 -6.20
C GLY A 175 1.88 -32.46 -5.96
N SER A 176 0.89 -33.30 -5.74
CA SER A 176 -0.51 -32.91 -5.48
C SER A 176 -0.71 -32.19 -4.14
N GLU A 177 0.20 -32.38 -3.20
CA GLU A 177 0.14 -31.78 -1.85
C GLU A 177 0.85 -30.42 -1.79
N LEU A 178 1.43 -29.95 -2.89
CA LEU A 178 2.12 -28.66 -2.92
C LEU A 178 1.21 -27.53 -2.47
N GLN A 179 1.68 -26.77 -1.49
CA GLN A 179 0.96 -25.63 -0.91
C GLN A 179 1.87 -24.41 -0.77
N VAL A 180 1.26 -23.23 -0.71
CA VAL A 180 1.92 -22.01 -0.25
C VAL A 180 1.51 -21.76 1.18
N MET A 181 2.46 -21.76 2.10
CA MET A 181 2.18 -21.66 3.54
C MET A 181 3.40 -21.12 4.31
N PRO A 182 3.24 -20.67 5.57
CA PRO A 182 4.36 -20.43 6.46
C PRO A 182 5.12 -21.72 6.81
N ALA A 183 6.38 -21.59 7.21
CA ALA A 183 7.20 -22.73 7.63
C ALA A 183 6.56 -23.46 8.83
N PHE A 184 6.67 -24.79 8.84
CA PHE A 184 6.20 -25.68 9.92
C PHE A 184 4.68 -25.58 10.19
N ASP A 185 3.89 -25.28 9.16
CA ASP A 185 2.43 -25.14 9.24
C ASP A 185 1.94 -24.14 10.31
N LYS A 186 2.75 -23.14 10.61
CA LYS A 186 2.40 -22.08 11.56
C LYS A 186 1.27 -21.22 11.02
N LYS A 187 0.42 -20.74 11.92
CA LYS A 187 -0.52 -19.66 11.61
C LYS A 187 0.22 -18.33 11.47
N LEU A 188 -0.36 -17.37 10.79
CA LEU A 188 0.31 -16.09 10.47
C LEU A 188 0.71 -15.29 11.73
N ASP A 189 -0.07 -15.33 12.80
CA ASP A 189 0.22 -14.68 14.08
C ASP A 189 1.40 -15.30 14.82
N GLN A 190 1.76 -16.56 14.51
CA GLN A 190 2.90 -17.28 15.06
C GLN A 190 4.20 -17.04 14.29
N THR A 191 4.17 -16.16 13.31
CA THR A 191 5.31 -15.86 12.43
C THR A 191 5.82 -14.44 12.64
N LYS A 192 6.96 -14.11 12.04
CA LYS A 192 7.46 -12.73 11.99
C LYS A 192 6.76 -11.88 10.91
N CYS A 193 5.49 -12.16 10.59
CA CYS A 193 4.74 -11.39 9.63
C CYS A 193 4.48 -9.96 10.13
N VAL A 194 4.87 -8.98 9.33
CA VAL A 194 4.70 -7.55 9.64
C VAL A 194 3.34 -6.99 9.17
N GLY A 195 2.45 -7.83 8.65
CA GLY A 195 1.10 -7.43 8.21
C GLY A 195 1.06 -6.44 7.03
N CYS A 196 2.12 -6.29 6.27
CA CYS A 196 2.19 -5.33 5.15
C CYS A 196 1.16 -5.61 4.04
N GLY A 197 0.59 -6.83 3.96
CA GLY A 197 -0.46 -7.23 3.03
C GLY A 197 -0.04 -7.28 1.55
N GLN A 198 1.23 -7.08 1.19
CA GLN A 198 1.67 -7.09 -0.20
C GLN A 198 1.38 -8.44 -0.88
N CYS A 199 1.37 -9.55 -0.12
CA CYS A 199 0.92 -10.87 -0.60
C CYS A 199 -0.57 -10.87 -1.02
N ALA A 200 -1.44 -10.15 -0.32
CA ALA A 200 -2.85 -9.97 -0.70
C ALA A 200 -3.00 -9.05 -1.91
N ALA A 201 -2.17 -8.01 -2.02
CA ALA A 201 -2.18 -7.08 -3.15
C ALA A 201 -1.88 -7.77 -4.48
N VAL A 202 -0.94 -8.73 -4.51
CA VAL A 202 -0.56 -9.47 -5.73
C VAL A 202 -1.38 -10.75 -5.94
N CYS A 203 -2.20 -11.17 -4.98
CA CYS A 203 -2.98 -12.41 -5.10
C CYS A 203 -4.02 -12.29 -6.22
N THR A 204 -3.92 -13.15 -7.21
CA THR A 204 -4.79 -13.16 -8.40
C THR A 204 -6.15 -13.81 -8.15
N THR A 205 -6.30 -14.50 -7.04
CA THR A 205 -7.52 -15.18 -6.59
C THR A 205 -7.90 -14.75 -5.17
N GLY A 206 -8.88 -15.40 -4.55
CA GLY A 206 -9.28 -15.17 -3.16
C GLY A 206 -8.45 -15.93 -2.11
N ALA A 207 -7.27 -16.46 -2.49
CA ALA A 207 -6.43 -17.25 -1.59
C ALA A 207 -5.80 -16.43 -0.46
N ILE A 208 -5.46 -15.17 -0.73
CA ILE A 208 -5.03 -14.21 0.28
C ILE A 208 -5.78 -12.91 0.02
N THR A 209 -6.50 -12.43 1.03
CA THR A 209 -7.29 -11.20 0.97
C THR A 209 -6.99 -10.32 2.18
N VAL A 210 -7.38 -9.06 2.12
CA VAL A 210 -7.37 -8.17 3.29
C VAL A 210 -8.39 -8.68 4.30
N LYS A 211 -8.10 -8.55 5.58
CA LYS A 211 -9.05 -8.84 6.66
C LYS A 211 -10.26 -7.93 6.53
N ASN A 212 -11.43 -8.49 6.28
CA ASN A 212 -12.66 -7.71 6.07
C ASN A 212 -13.27 -7.26 7.40
N GLN A 213 -13.55 -5.98 7.52
CA GLN A 213 -14.17 -5.35 8.69
C GLN A 213 -15.41 -4.51 8.33
N ILE A 214 -15.94 -4.64 7.12
CA ILE A 214 -17.12 -3.90 6.63
C ILE A 214 -18.34 -4.11 7.55
N GLY A 215 -18.58 -5.35 7.99
CA GLY A 215 -19.68 -5.63 8.91
C GLY A 215 -19.59 -4.88 10.24
N GLN A 216 -18.37 -4.70 10.77
CA GLN A 216 -18.13 -3.90 11.98
C GLN A 216 -18.38 -2.41 11.72
N ALA A 217 -17.99 -1.91 10.54
CA ALA A 217 -18.24 -0.52 10.15
C ALA A 217 -19.76 -0.23 10.07
N TRP A 218 -20.53 -1.10 9.42
CA TRP A 218 -21.98 -0.95 9.36
C TRP A 218 -22.65 -1.06 10.72
N GLN A 219 -22.19 -1.97 11.59
CA GLN A 219 -22.68 -2.06 12.97
C GLN A 219 -22.43 -0.76 13.73
N ALA A 220 -21.20 -0.19 13.61
CA ALA A 220 -20.87 1.06 14.27
C ALA A 220 -21.73 2.23 13.79
N LEU A 221 -21.98 2.32 12.47
CA LEU A 221 -22.80 3.38 11.86
C LEU A 221 -24.28 3.30 12.28
N HIS A 222 -24.81 2.10 12.53
CA HIS A 222 -26.22 1.92 12.91
C HIS A 222 -26.44 1.89 14.44
N ASP A 223 -25.40 1.90 15.26
CA ASP A 223 -25.55 1.99 16.71
C ASP A 223 -25.74 3.45 17.13
N PRO A 224 -26.94 3.81 17.67
CA PRO A 224 -27.25 5.18 18.07
C PRO A 224 -26.39 5.69 19.24
N LYS A 225 -25.71 4.79 19.94
CA LYS A 225 -24.76 5.14 21.00
C LYS A 225 -23.43 5.64 20.47
N ASN A 226 -23.15 5.41 19.20
CA ASN A 226 -21.92 5.86 18.58
C ASN A 226 -22.12 7.21 17.88
N ARG A 227 -21.13 8.08 18.03
CA ARG A 227 -20.86 9.19 17.12
C ARG A 227 -19.74 8.71 16.19
N VAL A 228 -20.06 8.34 14.97
CA VAL A 228 -19.05 7.85 14.04
C VAL A 228 -18.34 9.03 13.38
N VAL A 229 -17.04 9.11 13.63
CA VAL A 229 -16.13 10.10 13.06
C VAL A 229 -15.10 9.40 12.19
N VAL A 230 -14.85 9.92 11.01
CA VAL A 230 -13.97 9.29 10.01
C VAL A 230 -12.78 10.19 9.67
N GLN A 231 -11.59 9.61 9.60
CA GLN A 231 -10.42 10.22 8.96
C GLN A 231 -10.04 9.52 7.67
N ILE A 232 -9.63 10.27 6.64
CA ILE A 232 -9.26 9.75 5.32
C ILE A 232 -7.79 10.03 5.03
N ALA A 233 -6.99 8.97 4.80
CA ALA A 233 -5.58 9.12 4.45
C ALA A 233 -5.36 9.72 3.04
N PRO A 234 -4.26 10.46 2.81
CA PRO A 234 -4.02 11.17 1.55
C PRO A 234 -4.02 10.26 0.32
N ALA A 235 -3.47 9.05 0.41
CA ALA A 235 -3.40 8.13 -0.74
C ALA A 235 -4.75 7.50 -1.14
N VAL A 236 -5.78 7.56 -0.30
CA VAL A 236 -7.12 7.02 -0.59
C VAL A 236 -7.78 7.82 -1.71
N ARG A 237 -7.72 9.15 -1.63
CA ARG A 237 -8.39 10.08 -2.56
C ARG A 237 -7.96 9.96 -4.01
N VAL A 238 -6.74 9.46 -4.27
CA VAL A 238 -6.16 9.35 -5.62
C VAL A 238 -6.23 7.93 -6.20
N ALA A 239 -6.78 6.98 -5.45
CA ALA A 239 -6.86 5.59 -5.87
C ALA A 239 -8.29 5.05 -5.97
N LEU A 240 -9.19 5.48 -5.09
CA LEU A 240 -10.55 4.93 -4.99
C LEU A 240 -11.37 5.14 -6.27
N GLY A 241 -11.21 6.29 -6.92
CA GLY A 241 -11.95 6.63 -8.14
C GLY A 241 -11.76 5.64 -9.30
N GLU A 242 -10.64 4.90 -9.32
CA GLU A 242 -10.35 3.89 -10.34
C GLU A 242 -11.41 2.77 -10.40
N GLU A 243 -11.96 2.40 -9.26
CA GLU A 243 -12.99 1.36 -9.14
C GLU A 243 -14.38 1.84 -9.61
N PHE A 244 -14.52 3.13 -9.87
CA PHE A 244 -15.71 3.80 -10.41
C PHE A 244 -15.47 4.40 -11.81
N GLY A 245 -14.43 3.92 -12.52
CA GLY A 245 -14.14 4.29 -13.90
C GLY A 245 -13.39 5.61 -14.09
N LEU A 246 -12.94 6.25 -13.02
CA LEU A 246 -12.11 7.45 -13.12
C LEU A 246 -10.63 7.10 -13.38
N PRO A 247 -9.86 8.01 -13.98
CA PRO A 247 -8.42 7.78 -14.18
C PRO A 247 -7.67 7.60 -12.87
N ALA A 248 -6.66 6.73 -12.86
CA ALA A 248 -5.74 6.62 -11.73
C ALA A 248 -5.08 7.97 -11.44
N GLY A 249 -5.07 8.38 -10.18
CA GLY A 249 -4.55 9.68 -9.74
C GLY A 249 -5.60 10.79 -9.66
N ALA A 250 -6.81 10.58 -10.16
CA ALA A 250 -7.90 11.55 -9.98
C ALA A 250 -8.23 11.72 -8.49
N ASN A 251 -8.23 12.96 -8.02
CA ASN A 251 -8.59 13.27 -6.64
C ASN A 251 -10.12 13.29 -6.49
N VAL A 252 -10.64 12.41 -5.64
CA VAL A 252 -12.09 12.26 -5.37
C VAL A 252 -12.45 12.59 -3.91
N MET A 253 -11.62 13.35 -3.20
CA MET A 253 -11.82 13.63 -1.76
C MET A 253 -13.21 14.19 -1.47
N ASP A 254 -13.64 15.18 -2.22
CA ASP A 254 -14.92 15.87 -2.00
C ASP A 254 -16.12 14.93 -2.19
N LYS A 255 -16.03 14.00 -3.16
CA LYS A 255 -17.05 12.98 -3.40
C LYS A 255 -17.03 11.88 -2.34
N LEU A 256 -15.84 11.57 -1.78
CA LEU A 256 -15.72 10.64 -0.65
C LEU A 256 -16.39 11.19 0.61
N VAL A 257 -16.17 12.47 0.92
CA VAL A 257 -16.86 13.12 2.04
C VAL A 257 -18.38 12.97 1.87
N LYS A 258 -18.91 13.32 0.70
CA LYS A 258 -20.34 13.18 0.40
C LYS A 258 -20.84 11.76 0.55
N ALA A 259 -20.11 10.77 0.01
CA ALA A 259 -20.48 9.36 0.11
C ALA A 259 -20.55 8.89 1.57
N LEU A 260 -19.57 9.25 2.40
CA LEU A 260 -19.53 8.90 3.82
C LEU A 260 -20.69 9.56 4.60
N LYS A 261 -20.99 10.82 4.32
CA LYS A 261 -22.14 11.51 4.92
C LYS A 261 -23.47 10.80 4.56
N LEU A 262 -23.63 10.37 3.30
CA LEU A 262 -24.82 9.60 2.87
C LEU A 262 -24.91 8.22 3.54
N MET A 263 -23.79 7.62 3.94
CA MET A 263 -23.77 6.38 4.71
C MET A 263 -24.03 6.56 6.21
N GLY A 264 -24.17 7.81 6.69
CA GLY A 264 -24.49 8.12 8.09
C GLY A 264 -23.30 8.52 8.95
N VAL A 265 -22.13 8.79 8.36
CA VAL A 265 -20.99 9.35 9.11
C VAL A 265 -21.29 10.78 9.53
N GLU A 266 -21.14 11.08 10.83
CA GLU A 266 -21.45 12.41 11.35
C GLU A 266 -20.40 13.46 10.99
N GLU A 267 -19.10 13.10 11.10
CA GLU A 267 -18.02 14.02 10.79
C GLU A 267 -16.92 13.30 9.99
N VAL A 268 -16.45 13.94 8.92
CA VAL A 268 -15.43 13.42 8.01
C VAL A 268 -14.26 14.39 7.95
N TYR A 269 -13.09 13.90 8.33
CA TYR A 269 -11.87 14.70 8.41
C TYR A 269 -10.79 14.19 7.45
N ASP A 270 -9.79 15.04 7.23
CA ASP A 270 -8.62 14.73 6.43
C ASP A 270 -7.43 14.40 7.35
N THR A 271 -6.87 13.19 7.22
CA THR A 271 -5.65 12.80 7.97
C THR A 271 -4.45 13.74 7.67
N ASN A 272 -4.52 14.55 6.61
CA ASN A 272 -3.52 15.59 6.34
C ASN A 272 -3.35 16.57 7.50
N PHE A 273 -4.43 16.86 8.25
CA PHE A 273 -4.34 17.65 9.46
C PHE A 273 -3.33 17.06 10.47
N ALA A 274 -3.46 15.77 10.72
CA ALA A 274 -2.55 15.08 11.64
C ALA A 274 -1.14 14.88 11.04
N ALA A 275 -1.03 14.74 9.73
CA ALA A 275 0.27 14.69 9.09
C ALA A 275 1.05 16.00 9.22
N ASP A 276 0.37 17.15 9.32
CA ASP A 276 1.00 18.43 9.68
C ASP A 276 1.50 18.40 11.13
N MET A 277 0.72 17.88 12.09
CA MET A 277 1.18 17.69 13.48
C MET A 277 2.40 16.78 13.53
N THR A 278 2.35 15.63 12.84
CA THR A 278 3.49 14.69 12.78
C THR A 278 4.71 15.37 12.18
N THR A 279 4.56 16.13 11.09
CA THR A 279 5.68 16.87 10.46
C THR A 279 6.35 17.81 11.43
N ILE A 280 5.56 18.59 12.19
CA ILE A 280 6.10 19.57 13.16
C ILE A 280 6.82 18.82 14.29
N SER A 281 6.19 17.82 14.90
CA SER A 281 6.75 17.08 16.04
C SER A 281 8.01 16.29 15.61
N GLU A 282 7.97 15.59 14.48
CA GLU A 282 9.10 14.80 13.97
C GLU A 282 10.28 15.67 13.55
N ALA A 283 10.01 16.84 12.95
CA ALA A 283 11.05 17.80 12.61
C ALA A 283 11.68 18.43 13.86
N GLN A 284 10.91 18.73 14.90
CA GLN A 284 11.43 19.23 16.18
C GLN A 284 12.30 18.16 16.86
N GLU A 285 11.87 16.91 16.88
CA GLU A 285 12.67 15.79 17.37
C GLU A 285 13.97 15.64 16.58
N PHE A 286 13.90 15.72 15.25
CA PHE A 286 15.07 15.64 14.37
C PHE A 286 16.09 16.75 14.66
N LEU A 287 15.63 18.01 14.79
CA LEU A 287 16.49 19.15 15.14
C LEU A 287 17.10 18.99 16.53
N ALA A 288 16.35 18.45 17.49
CA ALA A 288 16.87 18.16 18.83
C ALA A 288 17.96 17.08 18.79
N ARG A 289 17.79 16.01 18.00
CA ARG A 289 18.80 14.98 17.80
C ARG A 289 20.05 15.54 17.10
N LEU A 290 19.90 16.41 16.11
CA LEU A 290 21.03 17.11 15.47
C LEU A 290 21.84 17.92 16.46
N LYS A 291 21.17 18.69 17.33
CA LYS A 291 21.81 19.50 18.37
C LYS A 291 22.52 18.66 19.43
N ASN A 292 21.95 17.51 19.79
CA ASN A 292 22.46 16.66 20.88
C ASN A 292 23.43 15.57 20.39
N GLY A 293 23.67 15.44 19.08
CA GLY A 293 24.58 14.45 18.50
C GLY A 293 23.98 13.04 18.36
N GLY A 294 22.66 12.91 18.24
CA GLY A 294 22.02 11.63 17.95
C GLY A 294 20.93 11.20 18.94
N PRO A 295 20.46 9.94 18.93
CA PRO A 295 20.99 8.83 18.11
C PRO A 295 20.69 8.92 16.62
N PHE A 296 21.62 8.46 15.77
CA PHE A 296 21.48 8.41 14.31
C PHE A 296 21.71 6.97 13.78
N PRO A 297 21.09 6.63 12.61
CA PRO A 297 20.09 7.43 11.90
C PRO A 297 18.79 7.55 12.70
N MET A 298 18.07 8.67 12.56
CA MET A 298 16.69 8.75 13.00
C MET A 298 15.81 8.11 11.91
N PHE A 299 15.00 7.10 12.27
CA PHE A 299 14.03 6.48 11.37
C PHE A 299 12.66 7.10 11.56
N THR A 300 11.93 7.34 10.47
CA THR A 300 10.53 7.78 10.55
C THR A 300 9.63 6.66 11.09
N SER A 301 8.57 7.00 11.83
CA SER A 301 7.66 6.07 12.52
C SER A 301 6.33 5.82 11.81
N CYS A 302 6.01 6.58 10.76
CA CYS A 302 4.67 6.59 10.14
C CYS A 302 4.24 5.27 9.47
N CYS A 303 5.18 4.35 9.15
CA CYS A 303 4.91 3.06 8.54
C CYS A 303 4.88 1.93 9.57
N PRO A 304 3.70 1.42 9.99
CA PRO A 304 3.61 0.42 11.07
C PRO A 304 4.22 -0.94 10.73
N ALA A 305 4.27 -1.30 9.45
CA ALA A 305 4.94 -2.53 9.04
C ALA A 305 6.47 -2.42 9.16
N TRP A 306 7.04 -1.22 9.02
CA TRP A 306 8.44 -0.93 9.28
C TRP A 306 8.75 -0.99 10.78
N VAL A 307 7.95 -0.32 11.60
CA VAL A 307 8.10 -0.38 13.07
C VAL A 307 8.06 -1.83 13.54
N LYS A 308 7.06 -2.61 13.10
CA LYS A 308 6.95 -4.03 13.41
C LYS A 308 8.13 -4.86 12.91
N TYR A 309 8.71 -4.49 11.78
CA TYR A 309 9.91 -5.13 11.26
C TYR A 309 11.08 -4.96 12.23
N LEU A 310 11.33 -3.75 12.71
CA LEU A 310 12.41 -3.48 13.67
C LEU A 310 12.20 -4.21 15.00
N GLU A 311 10.98 -4.21 15.54
CA GLU A 311 10.65 -4.96 16.76
C GLU A 311 11.00 -6.45 16.64
N LEU A 312 10.73 -7.06 15.49
CA LEU A 312 10.91 -8.50 15.28
C LEU A 312 12.31 -8.92 14.85
N ASN A 313 13.06 -8.04 14.17
CA ASN A 313 14.30 -8.43 13.52
C ASN A 313 15.53 -7.63 14.02
N ASP A 314 15.37 -6.34 14.33
CA ASP A 314 16.47 -5.45 14.69
C ASP A 314 16.11 -4.55 15.89
N PRO A 315 15.73 -5.12 17.06
CA PRO A 315 15.19 -4.34 18.20
C PRO A 315 16.18 -3.30 18.76
N LYS A 316 17.47 -3.45 18.52
CA LYS A 316 18.49 -2.47 18.93
C LYS A 316 18.30 -1.08 18.30
N TYR A 317 17.56 -0.98 17.18
CA TYR A 317 17.25 0.28 16.50
C TYR A 317 15.92 0.91 16.93
N LEU A 318 15.22 0.35 17.93
CA LEU A 318 13.95 0.92 18.40
C LEU A 318 14.13 2.35 18.93
N HIS A 319 15.23 2.64 19.63
CA HIS A 319 15.56 4.00 20.09
C HIS A 319 15.92 4.98 18.95
N ASN A 320 16.18 4.45 17.76
CA ASN A 320 16.43 5.26 16.57
C ASN A 320 15.15 5.66 15.85
N ILE A 321 14.03 4.97 16.10
CA ILE A 321 12.72 5.38 15.53
C ILE A 321 12.32 6.72 16.16
N SER A 322 11.68 7.57 15.36
CA SER A 322 10.98 8.77 15.88
C SER A 322 9.95 8.36 16.94
N SER A 323 9.91 9.08 18.04
CA SER A 323 8.91 8.87 19.08
C SER A 323 7.50 9.32 18.65
N CYS A 324 7.36 9.98 17.53
CA CYS A 324 6.08 10.44 17.00
C CYS A 324 5.16 9.25 16.71
N LYS A 325 3.91 9.31 17.20
CA LYS A 325 2.84 8.44 16.69
C LYS A 325 2.63 8.67 15.20
N SER A 326 2.11 7.69 14.47
CA SER A 326 1.74 7.92 13.08
C SER A 326 0.62 8.97 12.96
N PRO A 327 0.46 9.65 11.79
CA PRO A 327 -0.64 10.60 11.61
C PRO A 327 -2.01 10.02 11.94
N MET A 328 -2.25 8.73 11.70
CA MET A 328 -3.50 8.08 12.04
C MET A 328 -3.73 8.07 13.56
N GLU A 329 -2.74 7.66 14.32
CA GLU A 329 -2.85 7.57 15.79
C GLU A 329 -2.79 8.94 16.47
N MET A 330 -1.96 9.87 15.96
CA MET A 330 -1.98 11.26 16.46
C MET A 330 -3.38 11.89 16.34
N PHE A 331 -4.00 11.71 15.17
CA PHE A 331 -5.33 12.27 14.94
C PHE A 331 -6.36 11.64 15.85
N ALA A 332 -6.30 10.32 16.00
CA ALA A 332 -7.21 9.59 16.85
C ALA A 332 -7.10 10.03 18.31
N ALA A 333 -5.88 10.16 18.83
CA ALA A 333 -5.63 10.62 20.19
C ALA A 333 -6.20 12.04 20.42
N VAL A 334 -5.99 12.96 19.47
CA VAL A 334 -6.52 14.32 19.53
C VAL A 334 -8.05 14.33 19.47
N LEU A 335 -8.65 13.54 18.58
CA LEU A 335 -10.11 13.44 18.48
C LEU A 335 -10.71 12.87 19.77
N ARG A 336 -10.11 11.83 20.33
CA ARG A 336 -10.55 11.24 21.60
C ARG A 336 -10.54 12.27 22.73
N ASP A 337 -9.49 13.07 22.82
CA ASP A 337 -9.39 14.16 23.78
C ASP A 337 -10.45 15.26 23.55
N LYS A 338 -10.61 15.71 22.31
CA LYS A 338 -11.54 16.81 21.96
C LYS A 338 -13.03 16.44 22.11
N TYR A 339 -13.36 15.16 21.90
CA TYR A 339 -14.77 14.72 22.02
C TYR A 339 -15.14 14.24 23.43
N ARG A 340 -14.20 14.11 24.37
CA ARG A 340 -14.42 13.60 25.72
C ARG A 340 -15.59 14.30 26.44
N GLU A 341 -15.58 15.63 26.48
CA GLU A 341 -16.62 16.42 27.15
C GLU A 341 -17.98 16.25 26.42
N LYS A 342 -17.98 16.27 25.09
CA LYS A 342 -19.18 16.12 24.29
C LYS A 342 -19.81 14.74 24.48
N ASP A 343 -18.97 13.69 24.51
CA ASP A 343 -19.39 12.31 24.74
C ASP A 343 -19.99 12.13 26.15
N ALA A 344 -19.37 12.76 27.16
CA ALA A 344 -19.90 12.74 28.53
C ALA A 344 -21.24 13.47 28.64
N ALA A 345 -21.43 14.56 27.90
CA ALA A 345 -22.64 15.38 27.95
C ALA A 345 -23.85 14.74 27.28
N ASP A 346 -23.66 14.07 26.14
CA ASP A 346 -24.75 13.46 25.36
C ASP A 346 -24.89 11.94 25.55
N GLY A 347 -24.00 11.34 26.35
CA GLY A 347 -24.02 9.91 26.66
C GLY A 347 -23.71 9.00 25.48
N ARG A 348 -23.11 9.54 24.43
CA ARG A 348 -22.65 8.83 23.26
C ARG A 348 -21.15 8.58 23.33
N ARG A 349 -20.66 7.65 22.51
CA ARG A 349 -19.24 7.40 22.36
C ARG A 349 -18.78 7.83 20.97
N THR A 350 -17.72 8.61 20.90
CA THR A 350 -17.04 8.84 19.63
C THR A 350 -16.39 7.54 19.16
N TYR A 351 -16.87 7.00 18.05
CA TYR A 351 -16.35 5.81 17.37
C TYR A 351 -15.51 6.26 16.18
N HIS A 352 -14.21 6.10 16.32
CA HIS A 352 -13.26 6.63 15.35
C HIS A 352 -12.91 5.58 14.30
N VAL A 353 -13.23 5.85 13.05
CA VAL A 353 -12.92 5.01 11.89
C VAL A 353 -11.83 5.67 11.04
N ALA A 354 -10.74 4.94 10.80
CA ALA A 354 -9.67 5.39 9.92
C ALA A 354 -9.74 4.71 8.55
N ILE A 355 -9.89 5.49 7.48
CA ILE A 355 -9.86 4.97 6.11
C ILE A 355 -8.45 5.06 5.56
N MET A 356 -7.82 3.90 5.36
CA MET A 356 -6.39 3.79 5.13
C MET A 356 -6.05 2.98 3.87
N PRO A 357 -4.97 3.31 3.15
CA PRO A 357 -4.47 2.53 2.01
C PRO A 357 -3.74 1.26 2.42
N CYS A 358 -3.68 0.96 3.72
CA CYS A 358 -2.71 0.07 4.34
C CYS A 358 -3.39 -0.99 5.22
N THR A 359 -2.93 -2.25 5.12
CA THR A 359 -3.41 -3.34 5.99
C THR A 359 -2.73 -3.38 7.34
N ALA A 360 -1.46 -2.93 7.41
CA ALA A 360 -0.70 -2.89 8.67
C ALA A 360 -1.29 -1.87 9.67
N LYS A 361 -2.04 -0.89 9.20
CA LYS A 361 -2.78 0.06 10.06
C LYS A 361 -3.85 -0.65 10.93
N LYS A 362 -4.40 -1.79 10.47
CA LYS A 362 -5.29 -2.62 11.30
C LYS A 362 -4.55 -3.24 12.51
N MET A 363 -3.26 -3.56 12.36
CA MET A 363 -2.44 -4.02 13.48
C MET A 363 -2.00 -2.87 14.38
N GLU A 364 -1.67 -1.73 13.80
CA GLU A 364 -1.28 -0.54 14.57
C GLU A 364 -2.40 -0.10 15.50
N ALA A 365 -3.63 0.02 14.99
CA ALA A 365 -4.80 0.38 15.79
C ALA A 365 -5.14 -0.60 16.92
N ALA A 366 -4.63 -1.84 16.84
CA ALA A 366 -4.83 -2.86 17.88
C ALA A 366 -3.68 -2.90 18.93
N ARG A 367 -2.71 -1.99 18.84
CA ARG A 367 -1.58 -1.96 19.79
C ARG A 367 -2.03 -1.40 21.13
N PRO A 368 -1.61 -2.03 22.23
CA PRO A 368 -2.06 -1.61 23.58
C PRO A 368 -1.61 -0.20 23.98
N GLU A 369 -0.47 0.27 23.46
CA GLU A 369 0.04 1.63 23.70
C GLU A 369 -0.80 2.74 23.06
N PHE A 370 -1.70 2.42 22.13
CA PHE A 370 -2.60 3.37 21.47
C PHE A 370 -4.01 3.30 22.08
N THR A 371 -4.06 3.38 23.41
CA THR A 371 -5.31 3.39 24.18
C THR A 371 -5.30 4.52 25.20
N GLN A 372 -6.45 5.15 25.39
CA GLN A 372 -6.68 6.14 26.44
C GLN A 372 -7.85 5.66 27.31
N GLU A 373 -7.64 5.58 28.64
CA GLU A 373 -8.67 5.15 29.60
C GLU A 373 -9.35 3.81 29.24
N GLY A 374 -8.56 2.87 28.65
CA GLY A 374 -9.04 1.54 28.24
C GLY A 374 -9.80 1.51 26.91
N CYS A 375 -9.90 2.64 26.20
CA CYS A 375 -10.48 2.72 24.88
C CYS A 375 -9.36 2.89 23.82
N PRO A 376 -9.37 2.17 22.70
CA PRO A 376 -8.41 2.37 21.61
C PRO A 376 -8.57 3.77 21.02
N ASP A 377 -7.46 4.40 20.60
CA ASP A 377 -7.50 5.69 19.93
C ASP A 377 -8.26 5.57 18.59
N VAL A 378 -7.94 4.55 17.78
CA VAL A 378 -8.69 4.17 16.58
C VAL A 378 -9.53 2.93 16.86
N ASP A 379 -10.84 3.01 16.73
CA ASP A 379 -11.75 1.87 16.94
C ASP A 379 -11.74 0.89 15.78
N LEU A 380 -11.61 1.40 14.54
CA LEU A 380 -11.70 0.57 13.34
C LEU A 380 -10.88 1.13 12.17
N VAL A 381 -10.21 0.26 11.44
CA VAL A 381 -9.51 0.63 10.21
C VAL A 381 -10.17 -0.01 9.00
N ILE A 382 -10.69 0.79 8.09
CA ILE A 382 -11.26 0.37 6.81
C ILE A 382 -10.26 0.70 5.70
N THR A 383 -9.96 -0.28 4.85
CA THR A 383 -9.08 -0.05 3.70
C THR A 383 -9.82 0.64 2.56
N THR A 384 -9.08 1.24 1.62
CA THR A 384 -9.66 1.84 0.41
C THR A 384 -10.57 0.86 -0.34
N ARG A 385 -10.18 -0.43 -0.41
CA ARG A 385 -10.98 -1.47 -1.08
C ARG A 385 -12.26 -1.79 -0.32
N GLU A 386 -12.20 -1.88 1.01
CA GLU A 386 -13.39 -2.09 1.83
C GLU A 386 -14.35 -0.91 1.68
N LEU A 387 -13.84 0.34 1.61
CA LEU A 387 -14.68 1.51 1.37
C LEU A 387 -15.35 1.47 -0.02
N VAL A 388 -14.64 1.01 -1.07
CA VAL A 388 -15.26 0.77 -2.39
C VAL A 388 -16.45 -0.16 -2.28
N ASP A 389 -16.29 -1.27 -1.55
CA ASP A 389 -17.35 -2.25 -1.37
C ASP A 389 -18.51 -1.67 -0.55
N MET A 390 -18.25 -0.89 0.51
CA MET A 390 -19.29 -0.19 1.29
C MET A 390 -20.08 0.83 0.43
N ILE A 391 -19.40 1.60 -0.44
CA ILE A 391 -20.05 2.53 -1.37
C ILE A 391 -20.97 1.79 -2.34
N ARG A 392 -20.53 0.61 -2.84
CA ARG A 392 -21.34 -0.25 -3.71
C ARG A 392 -22.52 -0.88 -2.96
N GLU A 393 -22.32 -1.36 -1.73
CA GLU A 393 -23.40 -1.89 -0.87
C GLU A 393 -24.46 -0.85 -0.58
N ALA A 394 -24.07 0.40 -0.36
CA ALA A 394 -24.98 1.53 -0.18
C ALA A 394 -25.69 1.97 -1.47
N GLY A 395 -25.35 1.43 -2.63
CA GLY A 395 -25.92 1.82 -3.94
C GLY A 395 -25.52 3.21 -4.42
N ILE A 396 -24.46 3.78 -3.88
CA ILE A 396 -24.03 5.16 -4.16
C ILE A 396 -23.28 5.24 -5.49
N GLN A 397 -23.71 6.12 -6.38
CA GLN A 397 -23.05 6.43 -7.65
C GLN A 397 -22.03 7.54 -7.44
N LEU A 398 -20.79 7.15 -7.05
CA LEU A 398 -19.74 8.11 -6.64
C LEU A 398 -19.50 9.22 -7.66
N THR A 399 -19.51 8.90 -8.95
CA THR A 399 -19.23 9.86 -10.03
C THR A 399 -20.29 10.94 -10.18
N GLU A 400 -21.53 10.67 -9.73
CA GLU A 400 -22.68 11.57 -9.84
C GLU A 400 -22.86 12.45 -8.59
N LEU A 401 -22.11 12.19 -7.52
CA LEU A 401 -22.22 12.98 -6.29
C LEU A 401 -21.72 14.42 -6.48
N GLU A 402 -22.48 15.35 -5.91
CA GLU A 402 -22.01 16.73 -5.71
C GLU A 402 -20.87 16.75 -4.69
N PRO A 403 -19.84 17.59 -4.90
CA PRO A 403 -18.70 17.69 -4.00
C PRO A 403 -19.10 18.27 -2.63
N GLU A 404 -18.50 17.73 -1.56
CA GLU A 404 -18.66 18.23 -0.19
C GLU A 404 -17.28 18.33 0.49
N ALA A 405 -17.00 19.44 1.17
CA ALA A 405 -15.72 19.63 1.86
C ALA A 405 -15.67 18.82 3.17
N PRO A 406 -14.47 18.41 3.61
CA PRO A 406 -14.27 17.85 4.94
C PRO A 406 -14.73 18.81 6.03
N ASP A 407 -15.17 18.24 7.16
CA ASP A 407 -15.66 19.02 8.30
C ASP A 407 -14.54 19.86 8.95
N LEU A 408 -14.91 21.02 9.50
CA LEU A 408 -14.00 21.87 10.25
C LEU A 408 -14.12 21.57 11.76
N PRO A 409 -13.06 21.84 12.55
CA PRO A 409 -11.83 22.53 12.16
C PRO A 409 -10.76 21.64 11.52
N PHE A 410 -10.86 20.32 11.57
CA PHE A 410 -9.78 19.38 11.25
C PHE A 410 -9.76 18.91 9.77
N GLY A 411 -10.50 19.57 8.90
CA GLY A 411 -10.54 19.26 7.46
C GLY A 411 -9.42 19.92 6.62
N LEU A 412 -8.56 20.72 7.23
CA LEU A 412 -7.51 21.46 6.52
C LEU A 412 -6.13 20.82 6.74
N GLY A 413 -5.39 20.64 5.64
CA GLY A 413 -4.01 20.17 5.67
C GLY A 413 -3.13 20.90 4.67
N SER A 414 -1.81 20.87 4.90
CA SER A 414 -0.83 21.45 3.99
C SER A 414 -0.46 20.54 2.83
N GLY A 415 0.24 21.08 1.83
CA GLY A 415 0.84 20.30 0.76
C GLY A 415 1.92 19.33 1.26
N ALA A 416 2.64 19.69 2.35
CA ALA A 416 3.58 18.79 3.02
C ALA A 416 2.89 17.54 3.57
N ALA A 417 1.68 17.69 4.12
CA ALA A 417 0.89 16.56 4.62
C ALA A 417 0.39 15.63 3.51
N VAL A 418 -0.07 16.21 2.39
CA VAL A 418 -0.61 15.43 1.26
C VAL A 418 0.42 14.45 0.70
N ILE A 419 1.69 14.84 0.61
CA ILE A 419 2.75 13.99 0.04
C ILE A 419 3.20 12.83 0.95
N TYR A 420 2.70 12.71 2.17
CA TYR A 420 2.92 11.52 3.03
C TYR A 420 2.49 10.21 2.34
N GLY A 421 1.60 10.30 1.36
CA GLY A 421 1.14 9.16 0.58
C GLY A 421 2.16 8.60 -0.42
N VAL A 422 3.25 9.29 -0.71
CA VAL A 422 4.32 8.87 -1.63
C VAL A 422 5.63 8.66 -0.91
N THR A 423 6.49 7.84 -1.50
CA THR A 423 7.84 7.61 -0.97
C THR A 423 8.71 8.87 -1.08
N GLY A 424 9.39 9.22 -0.01
CA GLY A 424 10.16 10.46 0.15
C GLY A 424 9.32 11.63 0.66
N GLY A 425 7.98 11.45 0.77
CA GLY A 425 7.08 12.52 1.15
C GLY A 425 7.21 12.94 2.62
N VAL A 426 7.48 12.00 3.52
CA VAL A 426 7.71 12.30 4.94
C VAL A 426 9.02 13.04 5.11
N ALA A 427 10.12 12.51 4.54
CA ALA A 427 11.41 13.17 4.57
C ALA A 427 11.36 14.58 3.94
N GLU A 428 10.66 14.74 2.81
CA GLU A 428 10.45 16.05 2.18
C GLU A 428 9.67 17.01 3.11
N ALA A 429 8.65 16.53 3.80
CA ALA A 429 7.87 17.35 4.73
C ALA A 429 8.73 17.84 5.91
N VAL A 430 9.51 16.93 6.52
CA VAL A 430 10.47 17.27 7.59
C VAL A 430 11.52 18.28 7.10
N VAL A 431 12.11 18.05 5.93
CA VAL A 431 13.08 18.98 5.34
C VAL A 431 12.46 20.35 5.07
N ARG A 432 11.24 20.40 4.54
CA ARG A 432 10.52 21.67 4.33
C ARG A 432 10.38 22.48 5.65
N TYR A 433 10.14 21.79 6.76
CA TYR A 433 10.10 22.44 8.08
C TYR A 433 11.47 22.93 8.53
N CYS A 434 12.52 22.12 8.40
CA CYS A 434 13.86 22.41 8.88
C CYS A 434 14.57 23.54 8.12
N LEU A 435 14.22 23.79 6.84
CA LEU A 435 14.86 24.85 6.04
C LEU A 435 14.64 26.24 6.62
N PRO A 436 15.70 27.05 6.80
CA PRO A 436 15.57 28.44 7.25
C PRO A 436 14.91 29.33 6.18
N ASP A 437 15.23 29.12 4.90
CA ASP A 437 14.57 29.82 3.79
C ASP A 437 13.16 29.23 3.56
N LYS A 438 12.16 30.02 3.89
CA LYS A 438 10.74 29.67 3.75
C LYS A 438 10.14 30.10 2.41
N SER A 439 10.96 30.54 1.45
CA SER A 439 10.53 31.00 0.14
C SER A 439 10.02 29.85 -0.77
N ASN A 440 9.26 30.23 -1.80
CA ASN A 440 8.85 29.28 -2.83
C ASN A 440 10.04 28.78 -3.67
N ASN A 441 11.10 29.55 -3.79
CA ASN A 441 12.32 29.12 -4.50
C ASN A 441 13.00 27.97 -3.76
N ALA A 442 13.12 28.05 -2.43
CA ALA A 442 13.63 26.95 -1.61
C ALA A 442 12.79 25.68 -1.75
N LEU A 443 11.46 25.80 -1.80
CA LEU A 443 10.57 24.68 -2.05
C LEU A 443 10.77 24.07 -3.44
N GLN A 444 10.99 24.87 -4.47
CA GLN A 444 11.27 24.35 -5.81
C GLN A 444 12.62 23.64 -5.85
N ALA A 445 13.62 24.15 -5.17
CA ALA A 445 14.92 23.48 -5.06
C ALA A 445 14.83 22.09 -4.43
N ILE A 446 13.99 21.91 -3.38
CA ILE A 446 13.75 20.58 -2.76
C ILE A 446 13.08 19.64 -3.76
N ARG A 447 12.08 20.11 -4.51
CA ARG A 447 11.28 19.29 -5.45
C ARG A 447 12.11 18.67 -6.58
N VAL A 448 13.25 19.24 -6.91
CA VAL A 448 14.17 18.72 -7.95
C VAL A 448 15.27 17.82 -7.38
N THR A 449 15.27 17.57 -6.07
CA THR A 449 16.19 16.63 -5.43
C THR A 449 15.67 15.18 -5.55
N ASP A 450 16.55 14.21 -5.24
CA ASP A 450 16.19 12.77 -5.21
C ASP A 450 15.27 12.38 -4.04
N LEU A 451 14.74 13.35 -3.27
CA LEU A 451 13.62 13.14 -2.34
C LEU A 451 12.39 12.59 -3.08
N ARG A 452 12.17 13.03 -4.33
CA ARG A 452 11.12 12.52 -5.22
C ARG A 452 11.70 11.53 -6.23
N GLY A 453 11.09 10.37 -6.40
CA GLY A 453 11.55 9.36 -7.36
C GLY A 453 11.13 7.94 -7.01
N ASP A 454 11.56 6.97 -7.81
CA ASP A 454 11.15 5.56 -7.72
C ASP A 454 12.30 4.61 -7.31
N GLY A 455 13.47 5.12 -6.91
CA GLY A 455 14.65 4.31 -6.54
C GLY A 455 14.40 3.41 -5.33
N ALA A 456 15.06 2.26 -5.29
CA ALA A 456 15.01 1.32 -4.17
C ALA A 456 15.54 1.94 -2.87
N ILE A 457 16.75 2.48 -2.94
CA ILE A 457 17.38 3.35 -1.94
C ILE A 457 17.78 4.62 -2.69
N ARG A 458 17.35 5.76 -2.20
CA ARG A 458 17.75 7.08 -2.72
C ARG A 458 18.46 7.83 -1.62
N GLU A 459 19.59 8.41 -1.95
CA GLU A 459 20.43 9.17 -1.02
C GLU A 459 20.37 10.65 -1.39
N VAL A 460 20.16 11.48 -0.41
CA VAL A 460 20.03 12.93 -0.61
C VAL A 460 20.93 13.65 0.38
N ASN A 461 21.80 14.50 -0.13
CA ASN A 461 22.65 15.38 0.67
C ASN A 461 22.11 16.80 0.56
N LEU A 462 21.85 17.43 1.69
CA LEU A 462 21.33 18.78 1.80
C LEU A 462 22.14 19.57 2.80
N THR A 463 22.27 20.88 2.57
CA THR A 463 22.88 21.78 3.55
C THR A 463 21.79 22.59 4.23
N VAL A 464 21.68 22.49 5.56
CA VAL A 464 20.76 23.25 6.38
C VAL A 464 21.57 24.01 7.44
N GLU A 465 21.47 25.34 7.45
CA GLU A 465 22.22 26.22 8.39
C GLU A 465 23.74 25.96 8.40
N GLY A 466 24.30 25.59 7.26
CA GLY A 466 25.76 25.31 7.14
C GLY A 466 26.15 23.89 7.55
N GLN A 467 25.22 23.08 8.03
CA GLN A 467 25.44 21.66 8.34
C GLN A 467 25.03 20.78 7.17
N GLU A 468 25.90 19.86 6.77
CA GLU A 468 25.58 18.86 5.75
C GLU A 468 24.75 17.73 6.36
N LEU A 469 23.56 17.48 5.79
CA LEU A 469 22.65 16.44 6.20
C LEU A 469 22.61 15.33 5.14
N HIS A 470 22.80 14.10 5.59
CA HIS A 470 22.69 12.89 4.77
C HIS A 470 21.36 12.19 5.07
N LEU A 471 20.52 12.06 4.06
CA LEU A 471 19.20 11.43 4.17
C LEU A 471 19.12 10.21 3.26
N ALA A 472 18.33 9.22 3.65
CA ALA A 472 17.98 8.09 2.78
C ALA A 472 16.46 7.88 2.73
N ILE A 473 15.97 7.55 1.53
CA ILE A 473 14.60 7.15 1.28
C ILE A 473 14.59 5.70 0.78
N VAL A 474 13.92 4.82 1.51
CA VAL A 474 13.95 3.38 1.28
C VAL A 474 12.57 2.85 0.91
N ASN A 475 12.50 2.12 -0.20
CA ASN A 475 11.31 1.44 -0.69
C ASN A 475 11.42 -0.07 -0.53
N GLY A 476 10.57 -0.66 0.30
CA GLY A 476 10.56 -2.10 0.57
C GLY A 476 11.51 -2.51 1.70
N LEU A 477 11.08 -3.51 2.48
CA LEU A 477 11.82 -3.94 3.67
C LEU A 477 13.11 -4.70 3.31
N SER A 478 13.21 -5.32 2.11
CA SER A 478 14.46 -5.94 1.65
C SER A 478 15.58 -4.91 1.54
N HIS A 479 15.28 -3.72 1.03
CA HIS A 479 16.23 -2.63 0.92
C HIS A 479 16.51 -1.96 2.28
N ALA A 480 15.54 -1.93 3.19
CA ALA A 480 15.76 -1.48 4.56
C ALA A 480 16.77 -2.38 5.28
N LYS A 481 16.66 -3.70 5.11
CA LYS A 481 17.62 -4.68 5.61
C LYS A 481 19.04 -4.45 5.05
N GLU A 482 19.14 -4.18 3.75
CA GLU A 482 20.42 -3.84 3.09
C GLU A 482 21.03 -2.56 3.68
N LEU A 483 20.21 -1.50 3.81
CA LEU A 483 20.67 -0.22 4.38
C LEU A 483 21.16 -0.39 5.82
N ILE A 484 20.42 -1.11 6.68
CA ILE A 484 20.84 -1.39 8.06
C ILE A 484 22.19 -2.10 8.08
N ALA A 485 22.39 -3.13 7.25
CA ALA A 485 23.65 -3.87 7.19
C ALA A 485 24.82 -2.97 6.76
N ASP A 486 24.61 -2.03 5.85
CA ASP A 486 25.63 -1.08 5.42
C ASP A 486 25.96 -0.03 6.50
N VAL A 487 24.94 0.42 7.26
CA VAL A 487 25.14 1.32 8.43
C VAL A 487 25.94 0.60 9.52
N GLU A 488 25.59 -0.65 9.84
CA GLU A 488 26.32 -1.47 10.83
C GLU A 488 27.76 -1.74 10.44
N ALA A 489 28.01 -1.93 9.15
CA ALA A 489 29.35 -2.12 8.63
C ALA A 489 30.17 -0.81 8.56
N GLY A 490 29.60 0.33 8.97
CA GLY A 490 30.24 1.65 8.88
C GLY A 490 30.49 2.14 7.46
N LYS A 491 29.83 1.54 6.45
CA LYS A 491 29.97 1.94 5.05
C LYS A 491 29.18 3.19 4.71
N ARG A 492 28.08 3.42 5.43
CA ARG A 492 27.14 4.53 5.20
C ARG A 492 26.72 5.15 6.52
N PHE A 493 26.46 6.45 6.48
CA PHE A 493 25.94 7.21 7.61
C PHE A 493 24.80 8.11 7.14
N TYR A 494 23.72 8.14 7.91
CA TYR A 494 22.56 8.99 7.64
C TYR A 494 22.09 9.69 8.91
N HIS A 495 21.57 10.90 8.77
CA HIS A 495 20.92 11.62 9.84
C HIS A 495 19.44 11.25 9.93
N LEU A 496 18.74 11.15 8.79
CA LEU A 496 17.32 10.79 8.70
C LEU A 496 17.12 9.72 7.63
N VAL A 497 16.32 8.70 7.96
CA VAL A 497 15.96 7.62 7.03
C VAL A 497 14.44 7.44 7.02
N GLU A 498 13.83 7.68 5.86
CA GLU A 498 12.45 7.30 5.62
C GLU A 498 12.39 5.86 5.09
N VAL A 499 11.57 5.00 5.72
CA VAL A 499 11.32 3.64 5.24
C VAL A 499 9.85 3.45 4.92
N MET A 500 9.56 3.22 3.64
CA MET A 500 8.24 2.82 3.16
C MET A 500 8.24 1.35 2.75
N THR A 501 7.44 0.53 3.46
CA THR A 501 7.31 -0.90 3.16
C THR A 501 6.76 -1.16 1.76
N CYS A 502 5.85 -0.30 1.28
CA CYS A 502 5.17 -0.45 0.00
C CYS A 502 5.91 0.27 -1.13
N GLN A 503 6.01 -0.37 -2.30
CA GLN A 503 6.61 0.24 -3.49
C GLN A 503 5.84 1.49 -3.93
N GLY A 504 6.54 2.63 -4.00
CA GLY A 504 5.99 3.94 -4.32
C GLY A 504 5.36 4.67 -3.12
N GLY A 505 5.40 4.09 -1.91
CA GLY A 505 4.76 4.60 -0.70
C GLY A 505 3.33 4.08 -0.53
N CYS A 506 2.51 4.81 0.22
CA CYS A 506 1.13 4.42 0.55
C CYS A 506 0.20 4.33 -0.66
N VAL A 507 0.51 5.00 -1.78
CA VAL A 507 -0.19 4.83 -3.07
C VAL A 507 -0.11 3.40 -3.62
N GLY A 508 0.91 2.62 -3.21
CA GLY A 508 1.09 1.20 -3.49
C GLY A 508 0.69 0.29 -2.33
N GLY A 509 -0.02 0.80 -1.33
CA GLY A 509 -0.46 0.05 -0.15
C GLY A 509 -1.37 -1.12 -0.50
N ALA A 510 -1.34 -2.17 0.33
CA ALA A 510 -2.11 -3.39 0.08
C ALA A 510 -3.62 -3.24 0.24
N GLY A 511 -4.07 -2.18 0.91
CA GLY A 511 -5.47 -1.78 1.02
C GLY A 511 -6.00 -1.01 -0.19
N GLN A 512 -5.16 -0.66 -1.16
CA GLN A 512 -5.53 0.04 -2.39
C GLN A 512 -6.14 -0.91 -3.43
N PRO A 513 -6.91 -0.39 -4.41
CA PRO A 513 -7.26 -1.12 -5.63
C PRO A 513 -6.01 -1.71 -6.31
N TYR A 514 -6.17 -2.88 -6.94
CA TYR A 514 -5.06 -3.51 -7.64
C TYR A 514 -4.49 -2.58 -8.72
N GLY A 515 -3.19 -2.35 -8.68
CA GLY A 515 -2.53 -1.48 -9.66
C GLY A 515 -1.10 -1.91 -9.93
N LEU A 516 -0.72 -1.91 -11.21
CA LEU A 516 0.67 -2.05 -11.64
C LEU A 516 1.43 -0.73 -11.43
N THR A 517 2.74 -0.75 -11.64
CA THR A 517 3.65 0.41 -11.51
C THR A 517 3.10 1.70 -12.14
N ALA A 518 2.49 1.61 -13.33
CA ALA A 518 1.93 2.78 -14.02
C ALA A 518 0.75 3.43 -13.26
N ALA A 519 -0.09 2.63 -12.58
CA ALA A 519 -1.17 3.17 -11.76
C ALA A 519 -0.62 3.83 -10.50
N LYS A 520 0.35 3.19 -9.81
CA LYS A 520 1.02 3.76 -8.63
C LYS A 520 1.67 5.12 -8.95
N LYS A 521 2.37 5.23 -10.11
CA LYS A 521 2.95 6.50 -10.57
C LYS A 521 1.92 7.59 -10.79
N ARG A 522 0.79 7.27 -11.42
CA ARG A 522 -0.30 8.23 -11.62
C ARG A 522 -0.94 8.67 -10.30
N ARG A 523 -1.15 7.74 -9.36
CA ARG A 523 -1.62 8.08 -8.01
C ARG A 523 -0.65 9.03 -7.30
N GLY A 524 0.67 8.77 -7.39
CA GLY A 524 1.70 9.67 -6.87
C GLY A 524 1.67 11.04 -7.51
N ALA A 525 1.51 11.12 -8.84
CA ALA A 525 1.37 12.39 -9.56
C ALA A 525 0.14 13.18 -9.08
N GLY A 526 -1.00 12.52 -8.82
CA GLY A 526 -2.18 13.17 -8.26
C GLY A 526 -1.95 13.76 -6.87
N LEU A 527 -1.13 13.13 -6.01
CA LEU A 527 -0.75 13.72 -4.73
C LEU A 527 0.19 14.91 -4.89
N TYR A 528 1.13 14.88 -5.82
CA TYR A 528 1.99 16.02 -6.13
C TYR A 528 1.20 17.21 -6.73
N GLU A 529 0.16 16.93 -7.51
CA GLU A 529 -0.76 17.94 -8.00
C GLU A 529 -1.55 18.57 -6.83
N ALA A 530 -2.05 17.75 -5.90
CA ALA A 530 -2.71 18.22 -4.70
C ALA A 530 -1.77 19.06 -3.81
N ASP A 531 -0.49 18.67 -3.64
CA ASP A 531 0.54 19.52 -2.99
C ASP A 531 0.69 20.87 -3.72
N SER A 532 0.73 20.82 -5.04
CA SER A 532 0.92 22.04 -5.84
C SER A 532 -0.26 23.01 -5.75
N SER A 533 -1.47 22.51 -5.57
CA SER A 533 -2.70 23.31 -5.43
C SER A 533 -3.06 23.67 -3.98
N ALA A 534 -2.42 23.03 -2.97
CA ALA A 534 -2.71 23.28 -1.57
C ALA A 534 -2.50 24.76 -1.18
N MET A 535 -3.37 25.30 -0.34
CA MET A 535 -3.28 26.68 0.18
C MET A 535 -1.99 26.88 0.98
N PHE A 536 -1.69 25.95 1.88
CA PHE A 536 -0.47 25.95 2.68
C PHE A 536 0.49 24.90 2.12
N LYS A 537 1.76 25.27 1.91
CA LYS A 537 2.79 24.36 1.38
C LYS A 537 3.58 23.66 2.49
N ARG A 538 3.51 24.17 3.69
CA ARG A 538 4.30 23.76 4.86
C ARG A 538 3.39 23.54 6.06
N ALA A 539 3.73 22.56 6.89
CA ALA A 539 2.95 22.15 8.05
C ALA A 539 2.74 23.28 9.07
N GLU A 540 3.82 24.04 9.37
CA GLU A 540 3.80 25.16 10.31
C GLU A 540 3.00 26.38 9.81
N LYS A 541 2.51 26.36 8.59
CA LYS A 541 1.62 27.38 8.04
C LYS A 541 0.14 27.02 8.17
N ASN A 542 -0.18 25.83 8.67
CA ASN A 542 -1.54 25.46 9.04
C ASN A 542 -1.91 26.10 10.39
N PRO A 543 -2.74 27.16 10.39
CA PRO A 543 -2.99 27.93 11.61
C PRO A 543 -3.76 27.15 12.67
N ILE A 544 -4.53 26.15 12.26
CA ILE A 544 -5.32 25.33 13.18
C ILE A 544 -4.41 24.36 13.93
N VAL A 545 -3.47 23.74 13.22
CA VAL A 545 -2.47 22.85 13.83
C VAL A 545 -1.57 23.63 14.79
N THR A 546 -1.05 24.78 14.35
CA THR A 546 -0.17 25.60 15.19
C THR A 546 -0.86 26.01 16.49
N ARG A 547 -2.10 26.53 16.39
CA ARG A 547 -2.89 26.88 17.54
C ARG A 547 -3.19 25.70 18.46
N LEU A 548 -3.54 24.54 17.90
CA LEU A 548 -3.82 23.34 18.70
C LEU A 548 -2.60 22.90 19.51
N LEU A 549 -1.41 22.91 18.90
CA LEU A 549 -0.17 22.55 19.58
C LEU A 549 0.20 23.58 20.66
N GLU A 550 -0.05 24.88 20.43
CA GLU A 550 0.13 25.93 21.42
C GLU A 550 -0.85 25.78 22.59
N ASP A 551 -2.13 25.51 22.32
CA ASP A 551 -3.16 25.30 23.33
C ASP A 551 -2.87 24.09 24.23
N TYR A 552 -2.31 23.01 23.68
CA TYR A 552 -1.93 21.85 24.47
C TYR A 552 -0.65 22.06 25.31
N GLY A 553 0.28 22.81 24.79
CA GLY A 553 1.61 22.95 25.40
C GLY A 553 2.47 21.71 25.30
N PRO A 554 3.75 21.78 25.70
CA PRO A 554 4.71 20.70 25.46
C PRO A 554 4.34 19.36 26.13
N ASP A 555 3.91 19.38 27.39
CA ASP A 555 3.65 18.16 28.17
C ASP A 555 2.46 17.38 27.60
N ARG A 556 1.36 18.07 27.28
CA ARG A 556 0.18 17.42 26.69
C ARG A 556 0.43 16.95 25.26
N CYS A 557 1.19 17.71 24.47
CA CYS A 557 1.65 17.26 23.15
C CYS A 557 2.47 15.97 23.27
N HIS A 558 3.39 15.91 24.23
CA HIS A 558 4.20 14.70 24.43
C HIS A 558 3.33 13.50 24.78
N GLU A 559 2.38 13.64 25.70
CA GLU A 559 1.46 12.58 26.12
C GLU A 559 0.59 12.06 24.97
N LEU A 560 0.00 12.96 24.17
CA LEU A 560 -0.95 12.59 23.12
C LEU A 560 -0.28 12.14 21.82
N LEU A 561 0.85 12.74 21.44
CA LEU A 561 1.42 12.63 20.10
C LEU A 561 2.64 11.72 20.02
N HIS A 562 3.21 11.31 21.16
CA HIS A 562 4.42 10.51 21.20
C HIS A 562 4.19 9.11 21.80
N VAL A 563 5.07 8.19 21.46
CA VAL A 563 5.12 6.82 21.98
C VAL A 563 6.57 6.35 21.99
N HIS A 564 6.95 5.56 23.00
CA HIS A 564 8.27 4.95 23.06
C HIS A 564 8.19 3.48 22.66
N TYR A 565 8.73 3.16 21.50
CA TYR A 565 8.76 1.79 20.99
C TYR A 565 9.82 0.98 21.75
N GLY A 566 9.43 -0.17 22.31
CA GLY A 566 10.34 -1.11 23.01
C GLY A 566 10.43 -0.93 24.52
N GLU A 567 9.61 -0.08 25.11
CA GLU A 567 9.43 0.02 26.57
C GLU A 567 8.29 -0.87 27.08
#